data_273db569ef3615cbaa66d2525e37a9b7
#
_entry.id   273db569ef3615cbaa66d2525e37a9b7
#
_cell.length_a   1.000
_cell.length_b   1.000
_cell.length_c   1.000
_cell.angle_alpha   90.00
_cell.angle_beta   90.00
_cell.angle_gamma   90.00
#
_symmetry.space_group_name_H-M   'P 1'
#
loop_
_entity.id
_entity.type
_entity.pdbx_description
1 polymer ?
#
loop_
_entity_poly.entity_id
_entity_poly.type
_entity_poly.pdbx_seq_one_letter_code
_entity_poly.pdbx_strand_id
1 'polypeptide(L)'
;MQNSTIRTILQVIGVLLGIYALYFFRGLVGYLLVSVALSFAGRPIVKFVSKGKIKGRHISSSVGAVLALMSFITLGGFVLGMFGPLVAAEAKVLNSLDPEQIASTVKTWLAAADSLSASLYLSDQSATSLLTSQIQHLIGLDGVGSIFSGLFAFLGSAFIALFSIIFMTFFFLKDANLFHKMILALTPESQVEKMEHVMESSSLLLTRYFSGLIVQITIVTIMVSSGLAIIGASNALLLGFIAGLFNLIPYLGPLASTALGLTIVATTYEGDPSGWGFHILYAAIVYGITQLVDNFFTQPFIFSNRVMAHPLE
;
A
#
# COMPACT_ATOMS: atom_id res chain seq x y z
N MET A 1 -50.56 -10.66 10.84
CA MET A 1 -49.35 -11.46 11.03
C MET A 1 -48.72 -11.90 9.68
N GLN A 2 -49.51 -12.25 8.66
CA GLN A 2 -49.02 -12.76 7.37
C GLN A 2 -48.19 -11.73 6.57
N ASN A 3 -48.50 -10.43 6.66
CA ASN A 3 -47.76 -9.35 5.95
C ASN A 3 -46.37 -9.08 6.52
N SER A 4 -46.15 -9.33 7.81
CA SER A 4 -44.82 -9.10 8.41
C SER A 4 -43.83 -10.17 7.99
N THR A 5 -44.24 -11.42 7.92
CA THR A 5 -43.41 -12.55 7.51
C THR A 5 -43.00 -12.44 6.03
N ILE A 6 -43.95 -12.08 5.16
CA ILE A 6 -43.67 -11.85 3.73
C ILE A 6 -42.68 -10.69 3.55
N ARG A 7 -42.85 -9.61 4.30
CA ARG A 7 -41.94 -8.46 4.27
C ARG A 7 -40.51 -8.83 4.72
N THR A 8 -40.39 -9.62 5.78
CA THR A 8 -39.09 -10.12 6.26
C THR A 8 -38.43 -11.04 5.25
N ILE A 9 -39.20 -11.97 4.62
CA ILE A 9 -38.69 -12.86 3.57
C ILE A 9 -38.18 -12.04 2.37
N LEU A 10 -38.93 -11.04 1.91
CA LEU A 10 -38.49 -10.15 0.82
C LEU A 10 -37.25 -9.34 1.17
N GLN A 11 -37.14 -8.88 2.42
CA GLN A 11 -35.93 -8.19 2.88
C GLN A 11 -34.71 -9.12 2.89
N VAL A 12 -34.86 -10.35 3.39
CA VAL A 12 -33.75 -11.35 3.38
C VAL A 12 -33.35 -11.69 1.96
N ILE A 13 -34.32 -11.93 1.06
CA ILE A 13 -34.01 -12.18 -0.37
C ILE A 13 -33.30 -10.97 -0.99
N GLY A 14 -33.77 -9.76 -0.71
CA GLY A 14 -33.13 -8.53 -1.20
C GLY A 14 -31.68 -8.39 -0.73
N VAL A 15 -31.41 -8.68 0.54
CA VAL A 15 -30.05 -8.68 1.11
C VAL A 15 -29.17 -9.74 0.44
N LEU A 16 -29.68 -10.96 0.28
CA LEU A 16 -28.94 -12.04 -0.37
C LEU A 16 -28.62 -11.72 -1.85
N LEU A 17 -29.58 -11.17 -2.57
CA LEU A 17 -29.36 -10.69 -3.95
C LEU A 17 -28.34 -9.54 -3.99
N GLY A 18 -28.37 -8.63 -3.03
CA GLY A 18 -27.40 -7.55 -2.90
C GLY A 18 -25.97 -8.07 -2.66
N ILE A 19 -25.81 -9.03 -1.74
CA ILE A 19 -24.53 -9.68 -1.47
C ILE A 19 -24.03 -10.44 -2.71
N TYR A 20 -24.92 -11.18 -3.38
CA TYR A 20 -24.59 -11.89 -4.61
C TYR A 20 -24.15 -10.92 -5.73
N ALA A 21 -24.86 -9.82 -5.90
CA ALA A 21 -24.50 -8.78 -6.87
C ALA A 21 -23.12 -8.15 -6.55
N LEU A 22 -22.84 -7.83 -5.29
CA LEU A 22 -21.52 -7.33 -4.86
C LEU A 22 -20.41 -8.35 -5.12
N TYR A 23 -20.68 -9.63 -4.88
CA TYR A 23 -19.71 -10.69 -5.18
C TYR A 23 -19.50 -10.86 -6.67
N PHE A 24 -20.56 -10.85 -7.47
CA PHE A 24 -20.49 -10.97 -8.94
C PHE A 24 -19.73 -9.80 -9.57
N PHE A 25 -20.01 -8.58 -9.10
CA PHE A 25 -19.36 -7.34 -9.58
C PHE A 25 -18.14 -6.93 -8.74
N ARG A 26 -17.51 -7.84 -8.00
CA ARG A 26 -16.39 -7.53 -7.09
C ARG A 26 -15.26 -6.75 -7.76
N GLY A 27 -14.95 -7.02 -9.03
CA GLY A 27 -13.95 -6.28 -9.80
C GLY A 27 -14.33 -4.82 -9.99
N LEU A 28 -15.59 -4.58 -10.41
CA LEU A 28 -16.12 -3.23 -10.60
C LEU A 28 -16.20 -2.45 -9.27
N VAL A 29 -16.61 -3.13 -8.20
CA VAL A 29 -16.61 -2.57 -6.83
C VAL A 29 -15.19 -2.20 -6.41
N GLY A 30 -14.21 -3.05 -6.70
CA GLY A 30 -12.79 -2.75 -6.47
C GLY A 30 -12.33 -1.50 -7.23
N TYR A 31 -12.65 -1.39 -8.52
CA TYR A 31 -12.31 -0.21 -9.32
C TYR A 31 -12.98 1.06 -8.79
N LEU A 32 -14.23 0.95 -8.35
CA LEU A 32 -14.96 2.07 -7.73
C LEU A 32 -14.27 2.52 -6.44
N LEU A 33 -13.93 1.59 -5.54
CA LEU A 33 -13.25 1.92 -4.28
C LEU A 33 -11.88 2.58 -4.51
N VAL A 34 -11.08 2.03 -5.43
CA VAL A 34 -9.79 2.63 -5.81
C VAL A 34 -9.99 4.03 -6.40
N SER A 35 -10.99 4.21 -7.25
CA SER A 35 -11.30 5.51 -7.86
C SER A 35 -11.74 6.55 -6.82
N VAL A 36 -12.54 6.14 -5.84
CA VAL A 36 -12.93 6.98 -4.70
C VAL A 36 -11.69 7.38 -3.89
N ALA A 37 -10.81 6.43 -3.56
CA ALA A 37 -9.57 6.68 -2.85
C ALA A 37 -8.66 7.67 -3.59
N LEU A 38 -8.43 7.46 -4.89
CA LEU A 38 -7.67 8.37 -5.74
C LEU A 38 -8.32 9.75 -5.84
N SER A 39 -9.67 9.82 -5.86
CA SER A 39 -10.35 11.11 -5.86
C SER A 39 -10.08 11.90 -4.58
N PHE A 40 -10.06 11.24 -3.41
CA PHE A 40 -9.70 11.91 -2.15
C PHE A 40 -8.24 12.37 -2.15
N ALA A 41 -7.31 11.56 -2.66
CA ALA A 41 -5.91 11.95 -2.82
C ALA A 41 -5.73 13.13 -3.80
N GLY A 42 -6.56 13.21 -4.85
CA GLY A 42 -6.50 14.28 -5.86
C GLY A 42 -7.23 15.56 -5.49
N ARG A 43 -8.14 15.56 -4.50
CA ARG A 43 -8.89 16.75 -4.07
C ARG A 43 -8.04 17.97 -3.73
N PRO A 44 -6.90 17.84 -3.01
CA PRO A 44 -6.02 18.99 -2.77
C PRO A 44 -5.54 19.66 -4.06
N ILE A 45 -5.19 18.87 -5.08
CA ILE A 45 -4.74 19.36 -6.39
C ILE A 45 -5.88 20.14 -7.08
N VAL A 46 -7.08 19.55 -7.13
CA VAL A 46 -8.27 20.22 -7.71
C VAL A 46 -8.58 21.52 -7.00
N LYS A 47 -8.56 21.51 -5.65
CA LYS A 47 -8.79 22.72 -4.84
C LYS A 47 -7.73 23.80 -5.07
N PHE A 48 -6.47 23.41 -5.20
CA PHE A 48 -5.37 24.34 -5.49
C PHE A 48 -5.55 25.00 -6.87
N VAL A 49 -5.84 24.19 -7.89
CA VAL A 49 -6.06 24.65 -9.26
C VAL A 49 -7.30 25.55 -9.36
N SER A 50 -8.42 25.15 -8.73
CA SER A 50 -9.69 25.90 -8.78
C SER A 50 -9.64 27.26 -8.06
N LYS A 51 -8.70 27.45 -7.13
CA LYS A 51 -8.42 28.77 -6.52
C LYS A 51 -7.75 29.74 -7.49
N GLY A 52 -7.08 29.23 -8.53
CA GLY A 52 -6.47 30.04 -9.56
C GLY A 52 -7.52 30.79 -10.40
N LYS A 53 -7.18 32.00 -10.84
CA LYS A 53 -7.99 32.79 -11.76
C LYS A 53 -7.25 32.94 -13.08
N ILE A 54 -7.88 32.55 -14.19
CA ILE A 54 -7.39 32.84 -15.54
C ILE A 54 -8.33 33.87 -16.16
N LYS A 55 -7.78 35.02 -16.57
CA LYS A 55 -8.56 36.14 -17.15
C LYS A 55 -9.78 36.56 -16.31
N GLY A 56 -9.64 36.57 -14.97
CA GLY A 56 -10.70 36.99 -14.06
C GLY A 56 -11.79 35.94 -13.78
N ARG A 57 -11.74 34.76 -14.39
CA ARG A 57 -12.69 33.65 -14.15
C ARG A 57 -12.01 32.54 -13.34
N HIS A 58 -12.74 31.96 -12.40
CA HIS A 58 -12.28 30.79 -11.66
C HIS A 58 -12.12 29.60 -12.62
N ILE A 59 -11.05 28.83 -12.42
CA ILE A 59 -10.80 27.61 -13.18
C ILE A 59 -11.88 26.59 -12.83
N SER A 60 -12.49 25.95 -13.83
CA SER A 60 -13.54 24.97 -13.59
C SER A 60 -12.99 23.72 -12.91
N SER A 61 -13.83 23.08 -12.07
CA SER A 61 -13.48 21.81 -11.42
C SER A 61 -13.08 20.72 -12.42
N SER A 62 -13.63 20.76 -13.65
CA SER A 62 -13.26 19.82 -14.71
C SER A 62 -11.79 19.94 -15.13
N VAL A 63 -11.29 21.18 -15.26
CA VAL A 63 -9.87 21.43 -15.56
C VAL A 63 -8.99 20.97 -14.39
N GLY A 64 -9.41 21.25 -13.16
CA GLY A 64 -8.72 20.75 -11.96
C GLY A 64 -8.66 19.22 -11.93
N ALA A 65 -9.76 18.54 -12.27
CA ALA A 65 -9.81 17.07 -12.33
C ALA A 65 -8.88 16.50 -13.41
N VAL A 66 -8.86 17.10 -14.60
CA VAL A 66 -7.93 16.68 -15.67
C VAL A 66 -6.48 16.85 -15.23
N LEU A 67 -6.12 18.00 -14.65
CA LEU A 67 -4.75 18.24 -14.18
C LEU A 67 -4.35 17.30 -13.05
N ALA A 68 -5.26 16.99 -12.12
CA ALA A 68 -5.00 16.00 -11.07
C ALA A 68 -4.77 14.61 -11.67
N LEU A 69 -5.59 14.17 -12.64
CA LEU A 69 -5.39 12.91 -13.33
C LEU A 69 -4.09 12.88 -14.13
N MET A 70 -3.79 13.95 -14.88
CA MET A 70 -2.52 14.06 -15.61
C MET A 70 -1.33 13.98 -14.66
N SER A 71 -1.41 14.60 -13.47
CA SER A 71 -0.36 14.47 -12.47
C SER A 71 -0.20 13.04 -11.96
N PHE A 72 -1.29 12.29 -11.73
CA PHE A 72 -1.23 10.89 -11.35
C PHE A 72 -0.66 10.01 -12.46
N ILE A 73 -1.08 10.22 -13.71
CA ILE A 73 -0.58 9.47 -14.87
C ILE A 73 0.91 9.76 -15.07
N THR A 74 1.31 11.04 -15.00
CA THR A 74 2.71 11.43 -15.16
C THR A 74 3.57 10.89 -14.04
N LEU A 75 3.11 11.01 -12.79
CA LEU A 75 3.82 10.47 -11.62
C LEU A 75 3.90 8.94 -11.70
N GLY A 76 2.79 8.27 -11.99
CA GLY A 76 2.76 6.81 -12.14
C GLY A 76 3.64 6.33 -13.31
N GLY A 77 3.57 7.01 -14.45
CA GLY A 77 4.43 6.73 -15.61
C GLY A 77 5.91 6.96 -15.32
N PHE A 78 6.24 8.04 -14.60
CA PHE A 78 7.61 8.31 -14.15
C PHE A 78 8.12 7.22 -13.20
N VAL A 79 7.30 6.85 -12.21
CA VAL A 79 7.61 5.77 -11.26
C VAL A 79 7.79 4.45 -11.99
N LEU A 80 6.87 4.05 -12.86
CA LEU A 80 6.99 2.81 -13.64
C LEU A 80 8.18 2.83 -14.59
N GLY A 81 8.46 3.97 -15.22
CA GLY A 81 9.62 4.13 -16.12
C GLY A 81 10.95 4.05 -15.37
N MET A 82 11.01 4.60 -14.16
CA MET A 82 12.22 4.59 -13.34
C MET A 82 12.43 3.23 -12.65
N PHE A 83 11.38 2.69 -12.03
CA PHE A 83 11.49 1.48 -11.20
C PHE A 83 11.17 0.19 -11.96
N GLY A 84 10.39 0.25 -13.04
CA GLY A 84 10.03 -0.94 -13.84
C GLY A 84 11.24 -1.74 -14.31
N PRO A 85 12.25 -1.13 -14.96
CA PRO A 85 13.46 -1.83 -15.36
C PRO A 85 14.25 -2.43 -14.18
N LEU A 86 14.31 -1.70 -13.05
CA LEU A 86 14.99 -2.16 -11.83
C LEU A 86 14.27 -3.38 -11.23
N VAL A 87 12.94 -3.30 -11.09
CA VAL A 87 12.12 -4.44 -10.62
C VAL A 87 12.27 -5.65 -11.54
N ALA A 88 12.27 -5.42 -12.87
CA ALA A 88 12.46 -6.50 -13.83
C ALA A 88 13.85 -7.16 -13.72
N ALA A 89 14.90 -6.36 -13.49
CA ALA A 89 16.25 -6.86 -13.29
C ALA A 89 16.34 -7.72 -12.00
N GLU A 90 15.83 -7.22 -10.88
CA GLU A 90 15.83 -7.95 -9.61
C GLU A 90 14.93 -9.20 -9.66
N ALA A 91 13.78 -9.14 -10.31
CA ALA A 91 12.93 -10.30 -10.54
C ALA A 91 13.66 -11.39 -11.32
N LYS A 92 14.49 -10.99 -12.30
CA LYS A 92 15.31 -11.92 -13.07
C LYS A 92 16.41 -12.58 -12.21
N VAL A 93 17.06 -11.81 -11.33
CA VAL A 93 18.04 -12.33 -10.37
C VAL A 93 17.35 -13.29 -9.40
N LEU A 94 16.23 -12.91 -8.80
CA LEU A 94 15.49 -13.77 -7.87
C LEU A 94 14.98 -15.06 -8.53
N ASN A 95 14.51 -15.00 -9.77
CA ASN A 95 14.12 -16.19 -10.52
C ASN A 95 15.29 -17.11 -10.92
N SER A 96 16.52 -16.58 -10.94
CA SER A 96 17.72 -17.37 -11.21
C SER A 96 18.34 -17.98 -9.95
N LEU A 97 17.90 -17.55 -8.76
CA LEU A 97 18.36 -18.12 -7.49
C LEU A 97 17.80 -19.52 -7.31
N ASP A 98 18.69 -20.46 -7.01
CA ASP A 98 18.29 -21.81 -6.64
C ASP A 98 17.58 -21.75 -5.27
N PRO A 99 16.39 -22.35 -5.17
CA PRO A 99 15.67 -22.49 -3.91
C PRO A 99 16.49 -23.04 -2.76
N GLU A 100 17.36 -23.98 -3.05
CA GLU A 100 18.26 -24.57 -2.05
C GLU A 100 19.31 -23.56 -1.56
N GLN A 101 19.76 -22.64 -2.42
CA GLN A 101 20.68 -21.57 -2.03
C GLN A 101 20.01 -20.55 -1.10
N ILE A 102 18.75 -20.18 -1.36
CA ILE A 102 18.00 -19.28 -0.46
C ILE A 102 17.81 -19.97 0.91
N ALA A 103 17.38 -21.22 0.91
CA ALA A 103 17.19 -21.99 2.13
C ALA A 103 18.50 -22.18 2.93
N SER A 104 19.61 -22.40 2.25
CA SER A 104 20.94 -22.53 2.91
C SER A 104 21.41 -21.19 3.48
N THR A 105 21.17 -20.09 2.77
CA THR A 105 21.46 -18.72 3.22
C THR A 105 20.67 -18.37 4.48
N VAL A 106 19.36 -18.65 4.48
CA VAL A 106 18.50 -18.43 5.66
C VAL A 106 18.90 -19.31 6.83
N LYS A 107 19.27 -20.59 6.61
CA LYS A 107 19.81 -21.47 7.66
C LYS A 107 21.10 -20.92 8.27
N THR A 108 21.96 -20.35 7.44
CA THR A 108 23.20 -19.71 7.91
C THR A 108 22.91 -18.49 8.77
N TRP A 109 21.90 -17.67 8.42
CA TRP A 109 21.48 -16.53 9.24
C TRP A 109 20.89 -16.97 10.57
N LEU A 110 20.04 -17.99 10.56
CA LEU A 110 19.45 -18.54 11.78
C LEU A 110 20.54 -19.12 12.69
N ALA A 111 21.51 -19.83 12.14
CA ALA A 111 22.64 -20.35 12.92
C ALA A 111 23.51 -19.21 13.50
N ALA A 112 23.72 -18.13 12.75
CA ALA A 112 24.39 -16.94 13.25
C ALA A 112 23.59 -16.22 14.34
N ALA A 113 22.27 -16.11 14.19
CA ALA A 113 21.37 -15.56 15.19
C ALA A 113 21.34 -16.42 16.46
N ASP A 114 21.33 -17.75 16.33
CA ASP A 114 21.41 -18.70 17.45
C ASP A 114 22.73 -18.56 18.20
N SER A 115 23.85 -18.39 17.51
CA SER A 115 25.15 -18.18 18.16
C SER A 115 25.19 -16.84 18.92
N LEU A 116 24.53 -15.79 18.40
CA LEU A 116 24.39 -14.51 19.09
C LEU A 116 23.45 -14.61 20.30
N SER A 117 22.32 -15.29 20.16
CA SER A 117 21.36 -15.49 21.25
C SER A 117 21.93 -16.35 22.37
N ALA A 118 22.70 -17.36 22.04
CA ALA A 118 23.46 -18.18 23.01
C ALA A 118 24.49 -17.33 23.77
N SER A 119 25.15 -16.38 23.10
CA SER A 119 26.10 -15.45 23.75
C SER A 119 25.43 -14.43 24.66
N LEU A 120 24.13 -14.13 24.43
CA LEU A 120 23.35 -13.18 25.22
C LEU A 120 22.45 -13.83 26.29
N TYR A 121 22.58 -15.14 26.53
CA TYR A 121 21.75 -15.90 27.50
C TYR A 121 20.23 -15.81 27.23
N LEU A 122 19.82 -15.55 25.99
CA LEU A 122 18.41 -15.48 25.57
C LEU A 122 17.99 -16.77 24.87
N SER A 123 18.18 -17.94 25.51
CA SER A 123 17.82 -19.21 24.90
C SER A 123 16.35 -19.57 25.11
N ASP A 124 15.49 -19.15 24.20
CA ASP A 124 14.19 -19.80 24.02
C ASP A 124 14.19 -20.53 22.66
N GLN A 125 14.50 -21.84 22.70
CA GLN A 125 14.56 -22.72 21.51
C GLN A 125 13.22 -22.77 20.74
N SER A 126 12.12 -22.35 21.36
CA SER A 126 10.80 -22.33 20.73
C SER A 126 10.65 -21.21 19.70
N ALA A 127 11.32 -20.08 19.86
CA ALA A 127 11.21 -18.95 18.96
C ALA A 127 11.90 -19.23 17.62
N THR A 128 13.07 -19.87 17.64
CA THR A 128 13.86 -20.18 16.43
C THR A 128 13.18 -21.24 15.57
N SER A 129 12.57 -22.25 16.18
CA SER A 129 11.84 -23.30 15.44
C SER A 129 10.57 -22.77 14.78
N LEU A 130 9.86 -21.88 15.45
CA LEU A 130 8.67 -21.20 14.90
C LEU A 130 9.04 -20.24 13.78
N LEU A 131 10.11 -19.47 13.93
CA LEU A 131 10.62 -18.60 12.87
C LEU A 131 11.08 -19.39 11.65
N THR A 132 11.79 -20.50 11.87
CA THR A 132 12.28 -21.37 10.77
C THR A 132 11.12 -21.96 9.97
N SER A 133 10.06 -22.44 10.61
CA SER A 133 8.89 -23.00 9.93
C SER A 133 8.09 -21.92 9.18
N GLN A 134 7.93 -20.74 9.75
CA GLN A 134 7.25 -19.61 9.12
C GLN A 134 8.05 -19.08 7.92
N ILE A 135 9.36 -18.97 8.05
CA ILE A 135 10.25 -18.53 6.97
C ILE A 135 10.30 -19.56 5.84
N GLN A 136 10.33 -20.85 6.14
CA GLN A 136 10.24 -21.90 5.11
C GLN A 136 8.91 -21.88 4.35
N HIS A 137 7.81 -21.53 5.01
CA HIS A 137 6.50 -21.35 4.37
C HIS A 137 6.44 -20.08 3.51
N LEU A 138 7.12 -19.01 3.89
CA LEU A 138 7.19 -17.75 3.13
C LEU A 138 8.17 -17.82 1.95
N ILE A 139 9.24 -18.61 2.08
CA ILE A 139 10.26 -18.84 1.04
C ILE A 139 9.86 -20.02 0.14
N GLY A 140 8.76 -20.72 0.45
CA GLY A 140 8.19 -21.73 -0.45
C GLY A 140 8.05 -21.12 -1.86
N LEU A 141 8.80 -21.68 -2.78
CA LEU A 141 9.37 -21.13 -4.02
C LEU A 141 8.39 -20.58 -5.05
N ASP A 142 7.12 -20.90 -4.90
CA ASP A 142 6.07 -20.33 -5.73
C ASP A 142 5.68 -18.89 -5.30
N GLY A 143 6.09 -18.45 -4.10
CA GLY A 143 5.65 -17.19 -3.51
C GLY A 143 6.30 -15.96 -4.14
N VAL A 144 7.62 -15.89 -4.20
CA VAL A 144 8.33 -14.68 -4.66
C VAL A 144 8.24 -14.52 -6.18
N GLY A 145 8.47 -15.60 -6.91
CA GLY A 145 8.31 -15.64 -8.37
C GLY A 145 6.86 -15.37 -8.81
N SER A 146 5.87 -15.87 -8.04
CA SER A 146 4.46 -15.65 -8.33
C SER A 146 4.00 -14.23 -8.01
N ILE A 147 4.58 -13.55 -7.02
CA ILE A 147 4.31 -12.14 -6.76
C ILE A 147 4.78 -11.28 -7.94
N PHE A 148 6.00 -11.50 -8.42
CA PHE A 148 6.52 -10.74 -9.56
C PHE A 148 5.84 -11.11 -10.88
N SER A 149 5.61 -12.40 -11.16
CA SER A 149 4.86 -12.82 -12.35
C SER A 149 3.40 -12.39 -12.28
N GLY A 150 2.79 -12.38 -11.11
CA GLY A 150 1.45 -11.83 -10.87
C GLY A 150 1.38 -10.32 -11.10
N LEU A 151 2.42 -9.56 -10.74
CA LEU A 151 2.52 -8.12 -11.04
C LEU A 151 2.61 -7.88 -12.57
N PHE A 152 3.37 -8.68 -13.30
CA PHE A 152 3.46 -8.57 -14.76
C PHE A 152 2.19 -9.06 -15.47
N ALA A 153 1.55 -10.13 -15.02
CA ALA A 153 0.24 -10.57 -15.53
C ALA A 153 -0.86 -9.56 -15.22
N PHE A 154 -0.79 -8.90 -14.05
CA PHE A 154 -1.66 -7.79 -13.70
C PHE A 154 -1.49 -6.60 -14.64
N LEU A 155 -0.28 -6.25 -15.06
CA LEU A 155 -0.03 -5.18 -16.04
C LEU A 155 -0.63 -5.50 -17.42
N GLY A 156 -0.64 -6.78 -17.84
CA GLY A 156 -1.23 -7.21 -19.10
C GLY A 156 -2.76 -7.19 -19.13
N SER A 157 -3.43 -7.54 -18.00
CA SER A 157 -4.90 -7.52 -17.87
C SER A 157 -5.44 -6.15 -17.41
N ALA A 158 -4.56 -5.20 -17.12
CA ALA A 158 -4.88 -3.97 -16.40
C ALA A 158 -5.47 -2.85 -17.27
N PHE A 159 -5.48 -2.97 -18.61
CA PHE A 159 -5.95 -1.86 -19.46
C PHE A 159 -7.40 -1.47 -19.16
N ILE A 160 -8.30 -2.45 -19.05
CA ILE A 160 -9.72 -2.21 -18.75
C ILE A 160 -9.88 -1.67 -17.32
N ALA A 161 -9.13 -2.25 -16.38
CA ALA A 161 -9.13 -1.80 -14.99
C ALA A 161 -8.62 -0.35 -14.88
N LEU A 162 -7.48 -0.05 -15.51
CA LEU A 162 -6.86 1.27 -15.50
C LEU A 162 -7.77 2.33 -16.15
N PHE A 163 -8.35 2.00 -17.31
CA PHE A 163 -9.30 2.88 -17.98
C PHE A 163 -10.50 3.16 -17.09
N SER A 164 -11.09 2.12 -16.48
CA SER A 164 -12.26 2.25 -15.59
C SER A 164 -11.92 3.10 -14.35
N ILE A 165 -10.76 2.85 -13.72
CA ILE A 165 -10.29 3.61 -12.55
C ILE A 165 -10.07 5.08 -12.93
N ILE A 166 -9.38 5.36 -14.02
CA ILE A 166 -9.12 6.74 -14.48
C ILE A 166 -10.43 7.44 -14.78
N PHE A 167 -11.33 6.78 -15.50
CA PHE A 167 -12.63 7.34 -15.87
C PHE A 167 -13.48 7.67 -14.65
N MET A 168 -13.66 6.73 -13.72
CA MET A 168 -14.41 6.96 -12.49
C MET A 168 -13.75 8.04 -11.62
N THR A 169 -12.42 8.02 -11.48
CA THR A 169 -11.67 9.02 -10.70
C THR A 169 -11.89 10.42 -11.26
N PHE A 170 -11.92 10.57 -12.59
CA PHE A 170 -12.23 11.86 -13.23
C PHE A 170 -13.58 12.40 -12.78
N PHE A 171 -14.63 11.58 -12.82
CA PHE A 171 -15.97 12.03 -12.42
C PHE A 171 -16.06 12.35 -10.93
N PHE A 172 -15.41 11.55 -10.07
CA PHE A 172 -15.37 11.83 -8.63
C PHE A 172 -14.53 13.08 -8.27
N LEU A 173 -13.52 13.42 -9.06
CA LEU A 173 -12.76 14.66 -8.92
C LEU A 173 -13.52 15.86 -9.45
N LYS A 174 -14.22 15.71 -10.59
CA LYS A 174 -15.01 16.76 -11.22
C LYS A 174 -16.21 17.15 -10.37
N ASP A 175 -16.96 16.16 -9.90
CA ASP A 175 -18.09 16.34 -8.96
C ASP A 175 -17.73 15.68 -7.62
N ALA A 176 -17.15 16.47 -6.72
CA ALA A 176 -16.74 15.99 -5.41
C ALA A 176 -17.90 15.39 -4.58
N ASN A 177 -19.14 15.73 -4.94
CA ASN A 177 -20.34 15.25 -4.27
C ASN A 177 -20.99 14.07 -5.00
N LEU A 178 -20.44 13.60 -6.13
CA LEU A 178 -21.05 12.51 -6.90
C LEU A 178 -21.22 11.25 -6.06
N PHE A 179 -20.17 10.82 -5.39
CA PHE A 179 -20.21 9.65 -4.50
C PHE A 179 -21.21 9.85 -3.35
N HIS A 180 -21.21 11.05 -2.76
CA HIS A 180 -22.15 11.45 -1.72
C HIS A 180 -23.61 11.35 -2.20
N LYS A 181 -23.92 11.91 -3.37
CA LYS A 181 -25.26 11.83 -3.98
C LYS A 181 -25.67 10.39 -4.28
N MET A 182 -24.75 9.55 -4.74
CA MET A 182 -25.04 8.13 -4.99
C MET A 182 -25.43 7.39 -3.70
N ILE A 183 -24.74 7.62 -2.61
CA ILE A 183 -25.06 7.01 -1.31
C ILE A 183 -26.41 7.53 -0.79
N LEU A 184 -26.64 8.84 -0.85
CA LEU A 184 -27.91 9.43 -0.40
C LEU A 184 -29.11 8.93 -1.22
N ALA A 185 -28.95 8.70 -2.53
CA ALA A 185 -30.01 8.15 -3.38
C ALA A 185 -30.41 6.72 -3.01
N LEU A 186 -29.55 5.97 -2.32
CA LEU A 186 -29.81 4.63 -1.81
C LEU A 186 -30.29 4.64 -0.35
N THR A 187 -30.28 5.81 0.29
CA THR A 187 -30.63 5.96 1.72
C THR A 187 -32.13 6.24 1.87
N PRO A 188 -32.85 5.53 2.78
CA PRO A 188 -34.22 5.86 3.09
C PRO A 188 -34.39 7.30 3.58
N GLU A 189 -35.47 7.98 3.21
CA GLU A 189 -35.72 9.39 3.53
C GLU A 189 -35.60 9.71 5.03
N SER A 190 -36.02 8.79 5.90
CA SER A 190 -35.92 8.95 7.36
C SER A 190 -34.49 8.97 7.92
N GLN A 191 -33.48 8.62 7.12
CA GLN A 191 -32.07 8.53 7.54
C GLN A 191 -31.13 9.45 6.71
N VAL A 192 -31.66 10.20 5.75
CA VAL A 192 -30.89 11.04 4.86
C VAL A 192 -30.01 12.04 5.65
N GLU A 193 -30.59 12.74 6.63
CA GLU A 193 -29.87 13.74 7.43
C GLU A 193 -28.68 13.13 8.20
N LYS A 194 -28.89 11.97 8.81
CA LYS A 194 -27.82 11.24 9.51
C LYS A 194 -26.73 10.78 8.54
N MET A 195 -27.15 10.26 7.39
CA MET A 195 -26.22 9.77 6.36
C MET A 195 -25.41 10.95 5.77
N GLU A 196 -26.02 12.11 5.57
CA GLU A 196 -25.33 13.30 5.09
C GLU A 196 -24.22 13.71 6.04
N HIS A 197 -24.47 13.75 7.33
CA HIS A 197 -23.46 14.06 8.36
C HIS A 197 -22.33 13.04 8.39
N VAL A 198 -22.66 11.74 8.31
CA VAL A 198 -21.66 10.65 8.23
C VAL A 198 -20.80 10.80 6.98
N MET A 199 -21.39 11.06 5.84
CA MET A 199 -20.68 11.21 4.57
C MET A 199 -19.76 12.43 4.55
N GLU A 200 -20.18 13.55 5.12
CA GLU A 200 -19.37 14.76 5.22
C GLU A 200 -18.14 14.52 6.11
N SER A 201 -18.35 13.96 7.30
CA SER A 201 -17.28 13.60 8.24
C SER A 201 -16.33 12.58 7.62
N SER A 202 -16.85 11.51 7.02
CA SER A 202 -16.06 10.48 6.35
C SER A 202 -15.21 11.05 5.20
N SER A 203 -15.77 11.94 4.39
CA SER A 203 -15.06 12.59 3.29
C SER A 203 -13.85 13.41 3.78
N LEU A 204 -14.01 14.11 4.91
CA LEU A 204 -12.94 14.88 5.53
C LEU A 204 -11.84 13.95 6.06
N LEU A 205 -12.22 12.91 6.80
CA LEU A 205 -11.31 11.93 7.38
C LEU A 205 -10.53 11.19 6.29
N LEU A 206 -11.21 10.69 5.25
CA LEU A 206 -10.58 9.99 4.13
C LEU A 206 -9.59 10.88 3.37
N THR A 207 -9.95 12.15 3.13
CA THR A 207 -9.01 13.08 2.46
C THR A 207 -7.74 13.29 3.29
N ARG A 208 -7.88 13.43 4.60
CA ARG A 208 -6.74 13.57 5.53
C ARG A 208 -5.91 12.29 5.58
N TYR A 209 -6.56 11.13 5.65
CA TYR A 209 -5.93 9.83 5.68
C TYR A 209 -5.08 9.58 4.42
N PHE A 210 -5.65 9.71 3.22
CA PHE A 210 -4.91 9.50 1.98
C PHE A 210 -3.78 10.52 1.78
N SER A 211 -3.98 11.77 2.20
CA SER A 211 -2.89 12.75 2.20
C SER A 211 -1.77 12.36 3.17
N GLY A 212 -2.13 11.81 4.32
CA GLY A 212 -1.18 11.28 5.31
C GLY A 212 -0.38 10.10 4.78
N LEU A 213 -1.05 9.15 4.10
CA LEU A 213 -0.39 7.99 3.47
C LEU A 213 0.68 8.41 2.45
N ILE A 214 0.40 9.41 1.60
CA ILE A 214 1.39 9.90 0.63
C ILE A 214 2.64 10.44 1.35
N VAL A 215 2.44 11.20 2.42
CA VAL A 215 3.55 11.72 3.24
C VAL A 215 4.33 10.58 3.88
N GLN A 216 3.64 9.59 4.44
CA GLN A 216 4.25 8.42 5.08
C GLN A 216 5.08 7.61 4.09
N ILE A 217 4.53 7.27 2.91
CA ILE A 217 5.26 6.59 1.82
C ILE A 217 6.54 7.35 1.47
N THR A 218 6.44 8.67 1.33
CA THR A 218 7.58 9.51 0.98
C THR A 218 8.67 9.47 2.05
N ILE A 219 8.29 9.60 3.33
CA ILE A 219 9.24 9.56 4.46
C ILE A 219 9.94 8.20 4.52
N VAL A 220 9.19 7.10 4.47
CA VAL A 220 9.75 5.74 4.51
C VAL A 220 10.67 5.50 3.31
N THR A 221 10.25 5.89 2.11
CA THR A 221 11.09 5.80 0.90
C THR A 221 12.41 6.53 1.09
N ILE A 222 12.39 7.78 1.55
CA ILE A 222 13.61 8.59 1.76
C ILE A 222 14.49 7.95 2.83
N MET A 223 13.93 7.53 3.96
CA MET A 223 14.70 6.97 5.07
C MET A 223 15.40 5.66 4.66
N VAL A 224 14.66 4.71 4.09
CA VAL A 224 15.24 3.43 3.67
C VAL A 224 16.23 3.63 2.53
N SER A 225 15.88 4.43 1.50
CA SER A 225 16.80 4.69 0.39
C SER A 225 18.09 5.34 0.85
N SER A 226 18.01 6.38 1.69
CA SER A 226 19.20 7.06 2.19
C SER A 226 20.03 6.17 3.11
N GLY A 227 19.40 5.43 4.01
CA GLY A 227 20.09 4.50 4.90
C GLY A 227 20.82 3.38 4.14
N LEU A 228 20.14 2.76 3.17
CA LEU A 228 20.74 1.72 2.32
C LEU A 228 21.85 2.28 1.41
N ALA A 229 21.69 3.51 0.89
CA ALA A 229 22.72 4.15 0.10
C ALA A 229 23.98 4.46 0.92
N ILE A 230 23.83 4.88 2.19
CA ILE A 230 24.98 5.14 3.10
C ILE A 230 25.81 3.87 3.34
N ILE A 231 25.17 2.71 3.47
CA ILE A 231 25.88 1.44 3.63
C ILE A 231 26.39 0.87 2.30
N GLY A 232 26.14 1.53 1.17
CA GLY A 232 26.59 1.10 -0.15
C GLY A 232 25.77 -0.07 -0.74
N ALA A 233 24.53 -0.26 -0.30
CA ALA A 233 23.69 -1.32 -0.84
C ALA A 233 23.26 -1.00 -2.28
N SER A 234 23.34 -2.01 -3.16
CA SER A 234 22.87 -1.92 -4.54
C SER A 234 21.36 -1.65 -4.55
N ASN A 235 20.90 -0.88 -5.55
CA ASN A 235 19.48 -0.57 -5.75
C ASN A 235 18.77 0.07 -4.53
N ALA A 236 19.49 0.81 -3.67
CA ALA A 236 18.98 1.42 -2.45
C ALA A 236 17.69 2.24 -2.67
N LEU A 237 17.59 2.99 -3.78
CA LEU A 237 16.42 3.78 -4.13
C LEU A 237 15.20 2.90 -4.45
N LEU A 238 15.40 1.79 -5.18
CA LEU A 238 14.35 0.81 -5.47
C LEU A 238 13.83 0.17 -4.19
N LEU A 239 14.73 -0.28 -3.32
CA LEU A 239 14.38 -0.94 -2.06
C LEU A 239 13.63 0.00 -1.12
N GLY A 240 14.03 1.26 -1.04
CA GLY A 240 13.32 2.28 -0.28
C GLY A 240 11.94 2.59 -0.86
N PHE A 241 11.79 2.64 -2.19
CA PHE A 241 10.49 2.83 -2.84
C PHE A 241 9.55 1.65 -2.59
N ILE A 242 10.06 0.42 -2.70
CA ILE A 242 9.28 -0.79 -2.37
C ILE A 242 8.86 -0.78 -0.89
N ALA A 243 9.77 -0.40 0.02
CA ALA A 243 9.45 -0.27 1.43
C ALA A 243 8.35 0.75 1.70
N GLY A 244 8.41 1.91 1.05
CA GLY A 244 7.36 2.94 1.13
C GLY A 244 6.01 2.45 0.61
N LEU A 245 5.98 1.79 -0.56
CA LEU A 245 4.73 1.25 -1.11
C LEU A 245 4.14 0.14 -0.25
N PHE A 246 4.96 -0.79 0.22
CA PHE A 246 4.49 -1.88 1.06
C PHE A 246 3.95 -1.37 2.39
N ASN A 247 4.45 -0.23 2.88
CA ASN A 247 3.97 0.40 4.11
C ASN A 247 2.49 0.86 4.05
N LEU A 248 1.86 0.83 2.87
CA LEU A 248 0.40 0.97 2.72
C LEU A 248 -0.40 -0.09 3.50
N ILE A 249 0.18 -1.28 3.68
CA ILE A 249 -0.43 -2.38 4.41
C ILE A 249 0.20 -2.43 5.81
N PRO A 250 -0.52 -2.00 6.87
CA PRO A 250 0.04 -1.99 8.22
C PRO A 250 0.57 -3.36 8.64
N TYR A 251 1.68 -3.38 9.33
CA TYR A 251 2.40 -4.55 9.87
C TYR A 251 2.94 -5.52 8.80
N LEU A 252 2.11 -5.98 7.87
CA LEU A 252 2.53 -6.93 6.82
C LEU A 252 3.48 -6.28 5.81
N GLY A 253 3.21 -5.03 5.45
CA GLY A 253 4.03 -4.31 4.50
C GLY A 253 5.47 -4.11 4.94
N PRO A 254 5.72 -3.53 6.13
CA PRO A 254 7.06 -3.40 6.68
C PRO A 254 7.79 -4.74 6.80
N LEU A 255 7.11 -5.79 7.27
CA LEU A 255 7.71 -7.12 7.41
C LEU A 255 8.11 -7.69 6.04
N ALA A 256 7.20 -7.65 5.07
CA ALA A 256 7.45 -8.15 3.72
C ALA A 256 8.55 -7.36 3.00
N SER A 257 8.53 -6.03 3.11
CA SER A 257 9.56 -5.18 2.50
C SER A 257 10.94 -5.38 3.13
N THR A 258 11.00 -5.58 4.46
CA THR A 258 12.26 -5.90 5.15
C THR A 258 12.80 -7.24 4.71
N ALA A 259 11.96 -8.28 4.68
CA ALA A 259 12.38 -9.61 4.25
C ALA A 259 12.91 -9.59 2.80
N LEU A 260 12.16 -8.97 1.89
CA LEU A 260 12.58 -8.82 0.49
C LEU A 260 13.86 -7.97 0.36
N GLY A 261 13.92 -6.85 1.07
CA GLY A 261 15.07 -5.95 1.02
C GLY A 261 16.37 -6.60 1.55
N LEU A 262 16.29 -7.31 2.68
CA LEU A 262 17.43 -8.06 3.21
C LEU A 262 17.88 -9.18 2.26
N THR A 263 16.93 -9.87 1.62
CA THR A 263 17.25 -10.90 0.62
C THR A 263 18.00 -10.28 -0.56
N ILE A 264 17.52 -9.15 -1.12
CA ILE A 264 18.18 -8.48 -2.24
C ILE A 264 19.57 -7.97 -1.82
N VAL A 265 19.68 -7.30 -0.67
CA VAL A 265 20.98 -6.82 -0.15
C VAL A 265 21.97 -7.97 0.02
N ALA A 266 21.51 -9.13 0.50
CA ALA A 266 22.35 -10.30 0.68
C ALA A 266 22.83 -10.91 -0.64
N THR A 267 21.97 -10.95 -1.65
CA THR A 267 22.26 -11.57 -2.95
C THR A 267 23.04 -10.67 -3.89
N THR A 268 22.95 -9.34 -3.72
CA THR A 268 23.63 -8.34 -4.54
C THR A 268 24.91 -7.78 -3.92
N TYR A 269 25.36 -8.37 -2.81
CA TYR A 269 26.60 -7.95 -2.16
C TYR A 269 27.83 -8.42 -2.94
N GLU A 270 28.63 -7.48 -3.43
CA GLU A 270 29.84 -7.73 -4.21
C GLU A 270 31.14 -7.48 -3.42
N GLY A 271 31.04 -7.27 -2.09
CA GLY A 271 32.20 -6.98 -1.24
C GLY A 271 32.91 -8.23 -0.74
N ASP A 272 33.87 -8.02 0.19
CA ASP A 272 34.63 -9.09 0.84
C ASP A 272 33.66 -10.03 1.60
N PRO A 273 33.77 -11.37 1.45
CA PRO A 273 32.94 -12.34 2.16
C PRO A 273 32.90 -12.16 3.68
N SER A 274 33.97 -11.66 4.29
CA SER A 274 34.05 -11.39 5.73
C SER A 274 33.12 -10.22 6.16
N GLY A 275 32.81 -9.29 5.24
CA GLY A 275 31.95 -8.13 5.46
C GLY A 275 30.45 -8.41 5.20
N TRP A 276 30.12 -9.51 4.55
CA TRP A 276 28.76 -9.85 4.12
C TRP A 276 27.71 -9.81 5.27
N GLY A 277 28.02 -10.47 6.38
CA GLY A 277 27.13 -10.51 7.54
C GLY A 277 26.89 -9.13 8.16
N PHE A 278 27.93 -8.29 8.23
CA PHE A 278 27.80 -6.92 8.72
C PHE A 278 26.96 -6.05 7.79
N HIS A 279 27.09 -6.24 6.47
CA HIS A 279 26.32 -5.48 5.49
C HIS A 279 24.81 -5.75 5.65
N ILE A 280 24.41 -7.00 5.83
CA ILE A 280 23.03 -7.39 6.12
C ILE A 280 22.56 -6.86 7.47
N LEU A 281 23.41 -6.92 8.49
CA LEU A 281 23.09 -6.39 9.81
C LEU A 281 22.81 -4.87 9.73
N TYR A 282 23.66 -4.13 9.01
CA TYR A 282 23.43 -2.69 8.82
C TYR A 282 22.15 -2.40 8.03
N ALA A 283 21.83 -3.19 7.01
CA ALA A 283 20.58 -3.09 6.30
C ALA A 283 19.38 -3.37 7.24
N ALA A 284 19.44 -4.40 8.06
CA ALA A 284 18.41 -4.70 9.06
C ALA A 284 18.23 -3.56 10.07
N ILE A 285 19.33 -2.93 10.50
CA ILE A 285 19.29 -1.74 11.37
C ILE A 285 18.59 -0.57 10.66
N VAL A 286 18.87 -0.32 9.38
CA VAL A 286 18.21 0.73 8.59
C VAL A 286 16.70 0.50 8.56
N TYR A 287 16.25 -0.70 8.21
CA TYR A 287 14.82 -1.04 8.23
C TYR A 287 14.23 -0.92 9.63
N GLY A 288 14.92 -1.41 10.67
CA GLY A 288 14.49 -1.33 12.06
C GLY A 288 14.33 0.11 12.56
N ILE A 289 15.31 0.96 12.33
CA ILE A 289 15.25 2.39 12.69
C ILE A 289 14.10 3.07 11.93
N THR A 290 13.96 2.81 10.63
CA THR A 290 12.86 3.36 9.85
C THR A 290 11.51 2.96 10.42
N GLN A 291 11.35 1.68 10.80
CA GLN A 291 10.11 1.19 11.40
C GLN A 291 9.83 1.81 12.78
N LEU A 292 10.85 2.01 13.59
CA LEU A 292 10.71 2.72 14.88
C LEU A 292 10.26 4.16 14.64
N VAL A 293 10.91 4.88 13.73
CA VAL A 293 10.52 6.25 13.39
C VAL A 293 9.10 6.30 12.82
N ASP A 294 8.74 5.36 11.95
CA ASP A 294 7.39 5.31 11.38
C ASP A 294 6.33 5.08 12.47
N ASN A 295 6.51 4.10 13.34
CA ASN A 295 5.54 3.74 14.36
C ASN A 295 5.41 4.79 15.49
N PHE A 296 6.52 5.39 15.93
CA PHE A 296 6.53 6.29 17.08
C PHE A 296 6.40 7.77 16.71
N PHE A 297 6.76 8.16 15.50
CA PHE A 297 6.75 9.56 15.07
C PHE A 297 5.85 9.79 13.87
N THR A 298 6.06 9.07 12.76
CA THR A 298 5.37 9.37 11.50
C THR A 298 3.88 9.07 11.62
N GLN A 299 3.50 7.88 12.05
CA GLN A 299 2.10 7.49 12.19
C GLN A 299 1.34 8.35 13.22
N PRO A 300 1.81 8.54 14.46
CA PRO A 300 1.12 9.41 15.41
C PRO A 300 1.02 10.85 14.92
N PHE A 301 2.09 11.40 14.32
CA PHE A 301 2.07 12.78 13.81
C PHE A 301 1.08 12.97 12.67
N ILE A 302 1.01 12.02 11.74
CA ILE A 302 0.11 12.09 10.59
C ILE A 302 -1.34 11.85 11.01
N PHE A 303 -1.59 10.83 11.83
CA PHE A 303 -2.95 10.39 12.13
C PHE A 303 -3.56 11.08 13.35
N SER A 304 -2.81 11.41 14.42
CA SER A 304 -3.37 12.08 15.59
C SER A 304 -3.73 13.54 15.33
N ASN A 305 -2.90 14.28 14.61
CA ASN A 305 -3.17 15.70 14.31
C ASN A 305 -4.19 15.91 13.18
N ARG A 306 -4.52 14.87 12.41
CA ARG A 306 -5.40 14.97 11.24
C ARG A 306 -6.70 14.18 11.37
N VAL A 307 -6.70 13.16 12.19
CA VAL A 307 -7.87 12.31 12.46
C VAL A 307 -8.22 12.50 13.94
N MET A 308 -8.87 13.63 14.27
CA MET A 308 -9.48 13.83 15.59
C MET A 308 -10.77 12.98 15.67
N ALA A 309 -10.62 11.66 15.64
CA ALA A 309 -11.67 10.77 16.10
C ALA A 309 -11.51 10.62 17.61
N HIS A 310 -12.56 10.96 18.35
CA HIS A 310 -12.60 10.68 19.78
C HIS A 310 -12.50 9.15 19.95
N PRO A 311 -11.71 8.63 20.92
CA PRO A 311 -11.54 7.17 21.09
C PRO A 311 -12.83 6.39 21.34
N LEU A 312 -13.97 7.07 21.46
CA LEU A 312 -15.32 6.53 21.71
C LEU A 312 -16.30 6.79 20.56
N GLU A 313 -15.88 7.38 19.43
CA GLU A 313 -16.63 7.48 18.18
C GLU A 313 -16.09 6.48 17.15
#